data_e5c657c3eead6cb79f2b47afc37b17e9
#
_entry.id   e5c657c3eead6cb79f2b47afc37b17e9
#
_cell.length_a   1.000
_cell.length_b   1.000
_cell.length_c   1.000
_cell.angle_alpha   90.00
_cell.angle_beta   90.00
_cell.angle_gamma   90.00
#
_symmetry.space_group_name_H-M   'P 1'
#
loop_
_entity.id
_entity.type
_entity.pdbx_description
1 polymer ?
#
loop_
_entity_poly.entity_id
_entity_poly.type
_entity_poly.pdbx_seq_one_letter_code
_entity_poly.pdbx_strand_id
1 'polypeptide(L)'
;MIDHENEIFNIIYTAVTGYQSGIYVTKEKSVAPPSFPAVYVEQTDSYNPPEYAMVSSYEEVATRVVTTVEVYSAKPSGKRQEAKSILTVVDDALRRNGFRRTTQNYLDLTDNNNTAIIRLLARYERLFV
;
A
#
# COMPACT_ATOMS: atom_id res chain seq x y z
N MET A 1 13.11 7.14 17.07
CA MET A 1 12.51 6.45 15.91
C MET A 1 11.19 7.10 15.57
N ILE A 2 11.01 7.45 14.31
CA ILE A 2 9.78 8.08 13.85
C ILE A 2 9.00 7.06 13.04
N ASP A 3 7.76 6.80 13.43
CA ASP A 3 6.92 5.81 12.79
C ASP A 3 5.86 6.52 11.95
N HIS A 4 5.83 6.24 10.65
CA HIS A 4 4.91 6.83 9.68
C HIS A 4 3.78 5.89 9.28
N GLU A 5 3.67 4.72 9.91
CA GLU A 5 2.72 3.68 9.51
C GLU A 5 1.27 4.17 9.54
N ASN A 6 0.87 4.84 10.63
CA ASN A 6 -0.51 5.33 10.76
C ASN A 6 -0.81 6.44 9.76
N GLU A 7 0.16 7.32 9.50
CA GLU A 7 0.00 8.38 8.52
C GLU A 7 -0.25 7.81 7.13
N ILE A 8 0.55 6.83 6.74
CA ILE A 8 0.43 6.17 5.44
C ILE A 8 -0.90 5.43 5.33
N PHE A 9 -1.26 4.69 6.39
CA PHE A 9 -2.53 3.98 6.44
C PHE A 9 -3.70 4.94 6.27
N ASN A 10 -3.67 6.08 6.95
CA ASN A 10 -4.76 7.05 6.89
C ASN A 10 -4.90 7.68 5.50
N ILE A 11 -3.79 7.92 4.80
CA ILE A 11 -3.83 8.40 3.42
C ILE A 11 -4.60 7.43 2.54
N ILE A 12 -4.28 6.15 2.64
CA ILE A 12 -4.90 5.10 1.84
C ILE A 12 -6.36 4.89 2.25
N TYR A 13 -6.61 4.81 3.54
CA TYR A 13 -7.96 4.62 4.08
C TYR A 13 -8.92 5.71 3.61
N THR A 14 -8.50 6.96 3.73
CA THR A 14 -9.32 8.11 3.33
C THR A 14 -9.61 8.09 1.84
N ALA A 15 -8.59 7.81 1.02
CA ALA A 15 -8.76 7.78 -0.43
C ALA A 15 -9.69 6.65 -0.87
N VAL A 16 -9.51 5.46 -0.32
CA VAL A 16 -10.26 4.27 -0.72
C VAL A 16 -11.70 4.34 -0.26
N THR A 17 -11.94 4.74 0.99
CA THR A 17 -13.29 4.85 1.51
C THR A 17 -14.07 6.02 0.90
N GLY A 18 -13.36 7.07 0.48
CA GLY A 18 -13.97 8.18 -0.28
C GLY A 18 -14.34 7.79 -1.71
N TYR A 19 -13.62 6.83 -2.28
CA TYR A 19 -13.91 6.32 -3.62
C TYR A 19 -15.13 5.40 -3.62
N GLN A 20 -15.19 4.47 -2.67
CA GLN A 20 -16.28 3.50 -2.58
C GLN A 20 -16.44 3.05 -1.13
N SER A 21 -17.65 3.12 -0.59
CA SER A 21 -17.93 2.60 0.74
C SER A 21 -17.94 1.07 0.72
N GLY A 22 -17.65 0.46 1.87
CA GLY A 22 -17.68 -0.98 2.00
C GLY A 22 -16.39 -1.70 1.63
N ILE A 23 -15.35 -0.97 1.25
CA ILE A 23 -14.03 -1.57 1.03
C ILE A 23 -13.37 -1.80 2.39
N TYR A 24 -12.94 -3.04 2.62
CA TYR A 24 -12.21 -3.39 3.84
C TYR A 24 -10.75 -2.98 3.72
N VAL A 25 -10.28 -2.10 4.60
CA VAL A 25 -8.89 -1.64 4.60
C VAL A 25 -8.24 -2.06 5.89
N THR A 26 -7.09 -2.74 5.81
CA THR A 26 -6.40 -3.25 6.98
C THR A 26 -4.89 -3.14 6.83
N LYS A 27 -4.19 -3.06 7.94
CA LYS A 27 -2.74 -3.19 8.02
C LYS A 27 -2.32 -4.50 8.67
N GLU A 28 -3.26 -5.36 8.97
CA GLU A 28 -2.99 -6.67 9.53
C GLU A 28 -3.24 -7.75 8.49
N LYS A 29 -2.22 -8.58 8.24
CA LYS A 29 -2.34 -9.67 7.28
C LYS A 29 -3.15 -10.79 7.87
N SER A 30 -4.18 -11.21 7.15
CA SER A 30 -4.95 -12.39 7.51
C SER A 30 -4.96 -13.38 6.34
N VAL A 31 -5.25 -14.65 6.63
CA VAL A 31 -5.31 -15.69 5.61
C VAL A 31 -6.39 -15.36 4.58
N ALA A 32 -7.50 -14.80 5.04
CA ALA A 32 -8.57 -14.35 4.17
C ALA A 32 -9.20 -13.09 4.77
N PRO A 33 -9.36 -11.99 4.01
CA PRO A 33 -10.11 -10.84 4.48
C PRO A 33 -11.55 -11.22 4.81
N PRO A 34 -12.16 -10.58 5.85
CA PRO A 34 -13.55 -10.89 6.20
C PRO A 34 -14.55 -10.45 5.13
N SER A 35 -14.18 -9.55 4.26
CA SER A 35 -15.04 -9.09 3.17
C SER A 35 -14.19 -8.63 2.00
N PHE A 36 -14.80 -8.58 0.80
CA PHE A 36 -14.17 -8.11 -0.41
C PHE A 36 -15.02 -6.98 -1.03
N PRO A 37 -14.40 -6.04 -1.74
CA PRO A 37 -12.96 -5.92 -1.98
C PRO A 37 -12.21 -5.52 -0.71
N ALA A 38 -10.92 -5.81 -0.67
CA ALA A 38 -10.08 -5.53 0.48
C ALA A 38 -8.76 -4.92 0.05
N VAL A 39 -8.21 -4.04 0.88
CA VAL A 39 -6.90 -3.43 0.70
C VAL A 39 -6.06 -3.71 1.93
N TYR A 40 -4.87 -4.28 1.72
CA TYR A 40 -3.91 -4.54 2.78
C TYR A 40 -2.70 -3.63 2.59
N VAL A 41 -2.34 -2.91 3.65
CA VAL A 41 -1.23 -1.97 3.65
C VAL A 41 -0.16 -2.46 4.61
N GLU A 42 1.06 -2.63 4.12
CA GLU A 42 2.18 -3.08 4.94
C GLU A 42 3.38 -2.16 4.74
N GLN A 43 3.95 -1.69 5.85
CA GLN A 43 5.24 -1.04 5.82
C GLN A 43 6.30 -2.14 5.82
N THR A 44 6.94 -2.36 4.68
CA THR A 44 7.88 -3.47 4.51
C THR A 44 9.29 -3.11 4.88
N ASP A 45 9.64 -1.82 4.90
CA ASP A 45 10.95 -1.37 5.30
C ASP A 45 10.91 0.09 5.77
N SER A 46 11.87 0.44 6.63
CA SER A 46 12.07 1.81 7.09
C SER A 46 13.53 1.93 7.52
N TYR A 47 14.26 2.85 6.90
CA TYR A 47 15.67 2.99 7.20
C TYR A 47 16.16 4.42 6.94
N ASN A 48 17.28 4.75 7.58
CA ASN A 48 17.95 6.03 7.35
C ASN A 48 18.90 5.87 6.17
N PRO A 49 18.70 6.58 5.05
CA PRO A 49 19.61 6.46 3.92
C PRO A 49 21.02 6.88 4.30
N PRO A 50 22.05 6.20 3.81
CA PRO A 50 23.45 6.50 4.17
C PRO A 50 23.85 7.94 3.89
N GLU A 51 23.33 8.56 2.86
CA GLU A 51 23.63 9.95 2.49
C GLU A 51 23.14 10.95 3.53
N TYR A 52 22.30 10.55 4.46
CA TYR A 52 21.81 11.40 5.54
C TYR A 52 22.31 10.95 6.92
N ALA A 53 23.10 9.89 6.99
CA ALA A 53 23.47 9.27 8.25
C ALA A 53 24.65 9.93 8.96
N MET A 54 25.40 10.79 8.29
CA MET A 54 26.66 11.30 8.79
C MET A 54 26.59 12.50 9.70
N VAL A 55 25.38 13.04 9.90
CA VAL A 55 25.27 14.32 10.58
C VAL A 55 24.94 14.08 12.02
N SER A 56 25.74 13.88 12.85
CA SER A 56 25.59 13.88 14.27
C SER A 56 24.50 12.97 14.81
N SER A 57 24.92 12.01 15.17
CA SER A 57 24.73 11.52 16.47
C SER A 57 23.39 10.86 16.79
N TYR A 58 22.36 11.49 17.15
CA TYR A 58 21.22 10.86 17.80
C TYR A 58 19.88 11.16 17.13
N GLU A 59 19.85 12.14 16.24
CA GLU A 59 18.63 12.56 15.59
C GLU A 59 18.52 11.93 14.20
N GLU A 60 17.33 11.41 13.88
CA GLU A 60 17.03 10.98 12.54
C GLU A 60 16.86 12.19 11.64
N VAL A 61 17.76 12.36 10.66
CA VAL A 61 17.68 13.45 9.70
C VAL A 61 16.66 13.14 8.62
N ALA A 62 16.61 11.88 8.18
CA ALA A 62 15.69 11.43 7.14
C ALA A 62 15.41 9.95 7.28
N THR A 63 14.19 9.56 6.92
CA THR A 63 13.78 8.15 6.92
C THR A 63 13.14 7.80 5.59
N ARG A 64 13.66 6.76 4.94
CA ARG A 64 13.05 6.22 3.74
C ARG A 64 12.11 5.10 4.14
N VAL A 65 10.86 5.23 3.78
CA VAL A 65 9.82 4.25 4.10
C VAL A 65 9.37 3.56 2.84
N VAL A 66 9.33 2.24 2.88
CA VAL A 66 8.83 1.40 1.78
C VAL A 66 7.52 0.77 2.22
N THR A 67 6.49 0.96 1.43
CA THR A 67 5.14 0.50 1.72
C THR A 67 4.67 -0.41 0.60
N THR A 68 4.10 -1.55 0.95
CA THR A 68 3.49 -2.47 0.02
C THR A 68 1.98 -2.42 0.19
N VAL A 69 1.26 -2.32 -0.93
CA VAL A 69 -0.19 -2.29 -0.95
C VAL A 69 -0.67 -3.47 -1.78
N GLU A 70 -1.57 -4.27 -1.21
CA GLU A 70 -2.21 -5.38 -1.90
C GLU A 70 -3.71 -5.12 -1.98
N VAL A 71 -4.29 -5.35 -3.16
CA VAL A 71 -5.73 -5.19 -3.39
C VAL A 71 -6.31 -6.55 -3.76
N TYR A 72 -7.38 -6.93 -3.08
CA TYR A 72 -8.07 -8.20 -3.28
C TYR A 72 -9.47 -7.93 -3.80
N SER A 73 -9.90 -8.68 -4.81
CA SER A 73 -11.29 -8.64 -5.31
C SER A 73 -11.78 -10.05 -5.55
N ALA A 74 -13.00 -10.33 -5.10
CA ALA A 74 -13.69 -11.60 -5.32
C ALA A 74 -15.00 -11.40 -6.08
N LYS A 75 -15.18 -10.27 -6.74
CA LYS A 75 -16.39 -9.95 -7.49
C LYS A 75 -16.65 -11.01 -8.55
N PRO A 76 -17.88 -11.55 -8.67
CA PRO A 76 -18.18 -12.63 -9.63
C PRO A 76 -17.86 -12.26 -11.07
N SER A 77 -18.03 -10.99 -11.45
CA SER A 77 -17.72 -10.51 -12.78
C SER A 77 -16.97 -9.18 -12.67
N GLY A 78 -15.85 -9.06 -13.39
CA GLY A 78 -15.05 -7.84 -13.41
C GLY A 78 -14.16 -7.65 -12.18
N LYS A 79 -13.75 -8.72 -11.50
CA LYS A 79 -12.90 -8.61 -10.31
C LYS A 79 -11.55 -7.99 -10.60
N ARG A 80 -10.94 -8.27 -11.75
CA ARG A 80 -9.67 -7.66 -12.13
C ARG A 80 -9.83 -6.15 -12.32
N GLN A 81 -10.90 -5.72 -12.98
CA GLN A 81 -11.17 -4.31 -13.19
C GLN A 81 -11.43 -3.60 -11.86
N GLU A 82 -12.16 -4.23 -10.95
CA GLU A 82 -12.38 -3.67 -9.62
C GLU A 82 -11.07 -3.48 -8.86
N ALA A 83 -10.22 -4.50 -8.85
CA ALA A 83 -8.93 -4.44 -8.17
C ALA A 83 -8.02 -3.35 -8.78
N LYS A 84 -7.98 -3.24 -10.10
CA LYS A 84 -7.20 -2.20 -10.77
C LYS A 84 -7.71 -0.81 -10.45
N SER A 85 -9.03 -0.63 -10.42
CA SER A 85 -9.62 0.69 -10.12
C SER A 85 -9.29 1.13 -8.71
N ILE A 86 -9.37 0.22 -7.74
CA ILE A 86 -9.01 0.52 -6.35
C ILE A 86 -7.52 0.82 -6.24
N LEU A 87 -6.68 0.03 -6.89
CA LEU A 87 -5.23 0.26 -6.85
C LEU A 87 -4.86 1.60 -7.49
N THR A 88 -5.57 2.03 -8.53
CA THR A 88 -5.37 3.34 -9.14
C THR A 88 -5.69 4.47 -8.16
N VAL A 89 -6.76 4.32 -7.37
CA VAL A 89 -7.11 5.30 -6.33
C VAL A 89 -6.00 5.40 -5.28
N VAL A 90 -5.47 4.26 -4.85
CA VAL A 90 -4.35 4.21 -3.90
C VAL A 90 -3.09 4.86 -4.51
N ASP A 91 -2.79 4.53 -5.75
CA ASP A 91 -1.63 5.07 -6.47
C ASP A 91 -1.69 6.60 -6.53
N ASP A 92 -2.83 7.14 -6.93
CA ASP A 92 -3.01 8.59 -7.00
C ASP A 92 -2.84 9.25 -5.64
N ALA A 93 -3.42 8.69 -4.61
CA ALA A 93 -3.34 9.25 -3.25
C ALA A 93 -1.90 9.26 -2.74
N LEU A 94 -1.18 8.16 -2.89
CA LEU A 94 0.20 8.07 -2.43
C LEU A 94 1.12 8.99 -3.22
N ARG A 95 0.96 9.06 -4.55
CA ARG A 95 1.79 9.93 -5.38
C ARG A 95 1.55 11.41 -5.09
N ARG A 96 0.31 11.80 -4.80
CA ARG A 96 0.02 13.18 -4.34
C ARG A 96 0.69 13.52 -3.01
N ASN A 97 0.97 12.51 -2.21
CA ASN A 97 1.62 12.67 -0.91
C ASN A 97 3.12 12.40 -0.98
N GLY A 98 3.72 12.46 -2.15
CA GLY A 98 5.17 12.40 -2.30
C GLY A 98 5.76 11.00 -2.40
N PHE A 99 4.93 9.97 -2.52
CA PHE A 99 5.42 8.62 -2.71
C PHE A 99 5.75 8.34 -4.17
N ARG A 100 6.76 7.51 -4.39
CA ARG A 100 7.13 7.03 -5.72
C ARG A 100 6.81 5.55 -5.79
N ARG A 101 6.14 5.11 -6.86
CA ARG A 101 5.92 3.69 -7.08
C ARG A 101 7.23 3.06 -7.55
N THR A 102 7.65 1.97 -6.90
CA THR A 102 8.89 1.27 -7.23
C THR A 102 8.66 0.11 -8.19
N THR A 103 7.44 -0.44 -8.24
CA THR A 103 7.05 -1.38 -9.27
C THR A 103 6.72 -0.61 -10.54
N GLN A 104 7.05 -1.17 -11.71
CA GLN A 104 6.77 -0.49 -12.98
C GLN A 104 5.26 -0.25 -13.14
N ASN A 105 4.47 -1.23 -12.75
CA ASN A 105 3.02 -1.17 -12.77
C ASN A 105 2.51 -1.85 -11.50
N TYR A 106 1.84 -2.98 -11.63
CA TYR A 106 1.44 -3.80 -10.50
C TYR A 106 1.92 -5.24 -10.74
N LEU A 107 2.03 -6.01 -9.66
CA LEU A 107 2.33 -7.43 -9.72
C LEU A 107 1.04 -8.20 -9.48
N ASP A 108 0.77 -9.18 -10.33
CA ASP A 108 -0.38 -10.06 -10.17
C ASP A 108 0.04 -11.29 -9.37
N LEU A 109 -0.40 -11.35 -8.12
CA LEU A 109 -0.08 -12.44 -7.21
C LEU A 109 -1.25 -13.39 -7.02
N THR A 110 -2.19 -13.39 -7.96
CA THR A 110 -3.36 -14.28 -7.89
C THR A 110 -2.92 -15.74 -7.83
N ASP A 111 -3.47 -16.47 -6.85
CA ASP A 111 -3.19 -17.88 -6.68
C ASP A 111 -3.84 -18.68 -7.81
N ASN A 112 -3.04 -19.44 -8.54
CA ASN A 112 -3.54 -20.30 -9.63
C ASN A 112 -4.52 -21.36 -9.15
N ASN A 113 -4.44 -21.74 -7.88
CA ASN A 113 -5.35 -22.72 -7.28
C ASN A 113 -6.63 -22.08 -6.76
N ASN A 114 -6.71 -20.76 -6.73
CA ASN A 114 -7.89 -20.03 -6.29
C ASN A 114 -8.06 -18.76 -7.10
N THR A 115 -8.52 -18.91 -8.33
CA THR A 115 -8.73 -17.78 -9.25
C THR A 115 -10.00 -17.00 -8.96
N ALA A 116 -10.79 -17.42 -7.97
CA ALA A 116 -11.97 -16.67 -7.54
C ALA A 116 -11.61 -15.34 -6.89
N ILE A 117 -10.37 -15.21 -6.41
CA ILE A 117 -9.87 -14.00 -5.76
C ILE A 117 -8.68 -13.48 -6.56
N ILE A 118 -8.81 -12.24 -7.07
CA ILE A 118 -7.69 -11.53 -7.70
C ILE A 118 -6.89 -10.82 -6.62
N ARG A 119 -5.57 -10.90 -6.71
CA ARG A 119 -4.66 -10.25 -5.78
C ARG A 119 -3.62 -9.47 -6.57
N LEU A 120 -3.65 -8.15 -6.44
CA LEU A 120 -2.70 -7.24 -7.09
C LEU A 120 -1.86 -6.52 -6.04
N LEU A 121 -0.58 -6.30 -6.36
CA LEU A 121 0.36 -5.69 -5.42
C LEU A 121 1.15 -4.58 -6.11
N ALA A 122 1.37 -3.48 -5.40
CA ALA A 122 2.30 -2.43 -5.80
C ALA A 122 3.10 -1.96 -4.60
N ARG A 123 4.32 -1.51 -4.84
CA ARG A 123 5.22 -1.00 -3.81
C ARG A 123 5.51 0.47 -4.04
N TYR A 124 5.64 1.18 -2.93
CA TYR A 124 5.87 2.62 -2.93
C TYR A 124 6.96 2.96 -1.92
N GLU A 125 7.67 4.05 -2.18
CA GLU A 125 8.63 4.57 -1.23
C GLU A 125 8.54 6.09 -1.13
N ARG A 126 8.88 6.62 0.04
CA ARG A 126 8.99 8.04 0.27
C ARG A 126 10.10 8.33 1.27
N LEU A 127 10.83 9.41 1.02
CA LEU A 127 11.81 9.94 1.95
C LEU A 127 11.12 10.98 2.83
N PHE A 128 11.06 10.72 4.12
CA PHE A 128 10.57 11.69 5.12
C PHE A 128 11.77 12.41 5.72
N VAL A 129 11.76 13.72 5.63
CA VAL A 129 12.85 14.56 6.08
C VAL A 129 12.43 15.39 7.29
#